data_70bdc1472c666b2e6b732eb9747ff5e4
#
_entry.id   70bdc1472c666b2e6b732eb9747ff5e4
#
_cell.length_a   1.000
_cell.length_b   1.000
_cell.length_c   1.000
_cell.angle_alpha   90.00
_cell.angle_beta   90.00
_cell.angle_gamma   90.00
#
_symmetry.space_group_name_H-M   'P 1'
#
loop_
_entity.id
_entity.type
_entity.pdbx_description
1 polymer ?
#
loop_
_entity_poly.entity_id
_entity_poly.type
_entity_poly.pdbx_seq_one_letter_code
_entity_poly.pdbx_strand_id
1 'polypeptide(L)'
;MQAKVESKKHLTASQKAAREPFLPLIRELARAYQAFCSFDEENIRNLGLTGPQFDVIATLGNTSGMMMGQLAEKTLVTKGTLTGIIDRLEQKGLVRREVPPDNRRCFKIVLTTEGEKVFEEVFPTHINRLKERFDQLSEEEMEQITAALKRVRELF
;
A
#
# COMPACT_ATOMS: atom_id res chain seq x y z
N MET A 1 -25.59 61.62 -1.70
CA MET A 1 -24.31 60.85 -1.70
C MET A 1 -24.42 59.78 -0.60
N GLN A 2 -24.92 58.57 -0.93
CA GLN A 2 -25.11 57.50 0.04
C GLN A 2 -23.93 56.54 -0.09
N ALA A 3 -23.08 56.51 0.94
CA ALA A 3 -22.01 55.57 1.02
C ALA A 3 -22.54 54.15 1.33
N LYS A 4 -22.32 53.24 0.41
CA LYS A 4 -22.64 51.83 0.52
C LYS A 4 -21.64 51.19 1.50
N VAL A 5 -22.07 50.98 2.74
CA VAL A 5 -21.31 50.23 3.74
C VAL A 5 -21.34 48.76 3.32
N GLU A 6 -20.26 48.28 2.72
CA GLU A 6 -20.07 46.85 2.48
C GLU A 6 -19.85 46.16 3.83
N SER A 7 -20.88 45.52 4.32
CA SER A 7 -20.82 44.63 5.48
C SER A 7 -19.83 43.47 5.17
N LYS A 8 -18.66 43.49 5.78
CA LYS A 8 -17.74 42.35 5.80
C LYS A 8 -18.46 41.17 6.48
N LYS A 9 -19.06 40.28 5.68
CA LYS A 9 -19.66 39.03 6.19
C LYS A 9 -18.58 38.29 6.95
N HIS A 10 -18.67 38.19 8.27
CA HIS A 10 -17.85 37.32 9.08
C HIS A 10 -18.12 35.88 8.70
N LEU A 11 -17.09 35.22 8.19
CA LEU A 11 -17.15 33.79 7.85
C LEU A 11 -17.37 32.98 9.13
N THR A 12 -18.26 32.00 9.07
CA THR A 12 -18.43 31.01 10.14
C THR A 12 -17.17 30.14 10.27
N ALA A 13 -17.02 29.44 11.41
CA ALA A 13 -15.89 28.55 11.63
C ALA A 13 -15.78 27.49 10.52
N SER A 14 -16.89 26.90 10.11
CA SER A 14 -16.95 25.93 9.01
C SER A 14 -16.56 26.53 7.65
N GLN A 15 -16.96 27.77 7.37
CA GLN A 15 -16.56 28.46 6.15
C GLN A 15 -15.06 28.79 6.11
N LYS A 16 -14.48 29.09 7.27
CA LYS A 16 -13.01 29.26 7.40
C LYS A 16 -12.29 27.91 7.18
N ALA A 17 -12.71 26.88 7.89
CA ALA A 17 -12.15 25.53 7.76
C ALA A 17 -12.22 25.00 6.32
N ALA A 18 -13.31 25.26 5.59
CA ALA A 18 -13.47 24.83 4.19
C ALA A 18 -12.51 25.55 3.20
N ARG A 19 -11.76 26.55 3.63
CA ARG A 19 -10.78 27.29 2.83
C ARG A 19 -9.32 26.93 3.13
N GLU A 20 -9.10 25.93 3.99
CA GLU A 20 -7.75 25.49 4.33
C GLU A 20 -7.01 25.00 3.06
N PRO A 21 -5.78 25.49 2.82
CA PRO A 21 -5.04 25.25 1.58
C PRO A 21 -4.63 23.79 1.39
N PHE A 22 -4.63 23.00 2.45
CA PHE A 22 -4.29 21.57 2.39
C PHE A 22 -5.45 20.67 1.94
N LEU A 23 -6.69 21.15 1.90
CA LEU A 23 -7.85 20.32 1.54
C LEU A 23 -7.79 19.76 0.10
N PRO A 24 -7.36 20.51 -0.92
CA PRO A 24 -7.13 19.94 -2.24
C PRO A 24 -6.10 18.82 -2.24
N LEU A 25 -5.01 18.96 -1.47
CA LEU A 25 -3.97 17.95 -1.33
C LEU A 25 -4.54 16.64 -0.74
N ILE A 26 -5.32 16.73 0.34
CA ILE A 26 -5.97 15.56 0.95
C ILE A 26 -6.90 14.86 -0.05
N ARG A 27 -7.67 15.63 -0.83
CA ARG A 27 -8.57 15.08 -1.83
C ARG A 27 -7.82 14.34 -2.93
N GLU A 28 -6.76 14.93 -3.46
CA GLU A 28 -5.95 14.29 -4.51
C GLU A 28 -5.20 13.06 -4.00
N LEU A 29 -4.67 13.10 -2.77
CA LEU A 29 -4.07 11.93 -2.13
C LEU A 29 -5.08 10.77 -2.02
N ALA A 30 -6.30 11.06 -1.55
CA ALA A 30 -7.36 10.05 -1.43
C ALA A 30 -7.79 9.50 -2.79
N ARG A 31 -7.94 10.35 -3.81
CA ARG A 31 -8.30 9.95 -5.18
C ARG A 31 -7.20 9.12 -5.84
N ALA A 32 -5.95 9.53 -5.71
CA ALA A 32 -4.81 8.79 -6.25
C ALA A 32 -4.72 7.40 -5.61
N TYR A 33 -4.88 7.32 -4.29
CA TYR A 33 -4.89 6.04 -3.57
C TYR A 33 -6.05 5.14 -4.01
N GLN A 34 -7.27 5.68 -4.12
CA GLN A 34 -8.44 4.92 -4.58
C GLN A 34 -8.26 4.41 -6.02
N ALA A 35 -7.76 5.25 -6.92
CA ALA A 35 -7.51 4.88 -8.31
C ALA A 35 -6.47 3.76 -8.42
N PHE A 36 -5.37 3.89 -7.66
CA PHE A 36 -4.34 2.85 -7.56
C PHE A 36 -4.93 1.54 -7.03
N CYS A 37 -5.62 1.56 -5.87
CA CYS A 37 -6.20 0.36 -5.29
C CYS A 37 -7.20 -0.32 -6.22
N SER A 38 -8.05 0.43 -6.91
CA SER A 38 -9.03 -0.14 -7.85
C SER A 38 -8.36 -0.86 -9.02
N PHE A 39 -7.32 -0.26 -9.58
CA PHE A 39 -6.53 -0.86 -10.65
C PHE A 39 -5.77 -2.11 -10.17
N ASP A 40 -5.16 -2.03 -9.00
CA ASP A 40 -4.36 -3.07 -8.38
C ASP A 40 -5.20 -4.29 -8.00
N GLU A 41 -6.36 -4.07 -7.35
CA GLU A 41 -7.28 -5.14 -6.95
C GLU A 41 -7.84 -5.93 -8.13
N GLU A 42 -8.18 -5.26 -9.23
CA GLU A 42 -8.65 -5.94 -10.44
C GLU A 42 -7.58 -6.87 -10.99
N ASN A 43 -6.35 -6.39 -11.06
CA ASN A 43 -5.21 -7.16 -11.54
C ASN A 43 -4.92 -8.38 -10.65
N ILE A 44 -4.81 -8.17 -9.34
CA ILE A 44 -4.48 -9.21 -8.36
C ILE A 44 -5.59 -10.26 -8.26
N ARG A 45 -6.85 -9.85 -8.37
CA ARG A 45 -7.99 -10.76 -8.34
C ARG A 45 -7.98 -11.75 -9.50
N ASN A 46 -7.55 -11.32 -10.68
CA ASN A 46 -7.36 -12.17 -11.85
C ASN A 46 -6.24 -13.22 -11.66
N LEU A 47 -5.33 -12.96 -10.71
CA LEU A 47 -4.25 -13.89 -10.32
C LEU A 47 -4.67 -14.86 -9.19
N GLY A 48 -5.94 -14.86 -8.76
CA GLY A 48 -6.47 -15.74 -7.71
C GLY A 48 -6.05 -15.38 -6.28
N LEU A 49 -5.55 -14.15 -6.07
CA LEU A 49 -5.11 -13.64 -4.78
C LEU A 49 -5.95 -12.42 -4.37
N THR A 50 -5.96 -12.12 -3.07
CA THR A 50 -6.37 -10.80 -2.57
C THR A 50 -5.16 -9.87 -2.50
N GLY A 51 -5.37 -8.54 -2.54
CA GLY A 51 -4.30 -7.55 -2.43
C GLY A 51 -3.35 -7.83 -1.25
N PRO A 52 -3.86 -8.02 -0.01
CA PRO A 52 -3.02 -8.35 1.13
C PRO A 52 -2.27 -9.69 1.02
N GLN A 53 -2.84 -10.68 0.35
CA GLN A 53 -2.15 -11.97 0.09
C GLN A 53 -1.01 -11.79 -0.91
N PHE A 54 -1.26 -11.04 -1.98
CA PHE A 54 -0.24 -10.70 -2.96
C PHE A 54 0.91 -9.92 -2.32
N ASP A 55 0.61 -8.90 -1.50
CA ASP A 55 1.63 -8.08 -0.82
C ASP A 55 2.56 -8.94 0.07
N VAL A 56 2.01 -9.92 0.79
CA VAL A 56 2.81 -10.88 1.58
C VAL A 56 3.69 -11.74 0.68
N ILE A 57 3.15 -12.31 -0.41
CA ILE A 57 3.91 -13.16 -1.33
C ILE A 57 5.00 -12.35 -2.02
N ALA A 58 4.68 -11.15 -2.51
CA ALA A 58 5.63 -10.24 -3.15
C ALA A 58 6.77 -9.81 -2.21
N THR A 59 6.44 -9.57 -0.93
CA THR A 59 7.42 -9.19 0.08
C THR A 59 8.35 -10.35 0.48
N LEU A 60 7.84 -11.59 0.48
CA LEU A 60 8.63 -12.79 0.78
C LEU A 60 9.46 -13.27 -0.42
N GLY A 61 9.04 -12.94 -1.64
CA GLY A 61 9.73 -13.36 -2.86
C GLY A 61 11.20 -12.93 -2.90
N ASN A 62 12.04 -13.77 -3.48
CA ASN A 62 13.50 -13.57 -3.55
C ASN A 62 14.18 -13.41 -2.16
N THR A 63 13.56 -13.90 -1.10
CA THR A 63 14.11 -13.88 0.26
C THR A 63 14.16 -15.29 0.85
N SER A 64 14.96 -15.48 1.89
CA SER A 64 14.93 -16.71 2.67
C SER A 64 13.78 -16.77 3.69
N GLY A 65 12.82 -15.86 3.60
CA GLY A 65 11.74 -15.66 4.56
C GLY A 65 12.01 -14.57 5.59
N MET A 66 10.97 -14.18 6.32
CA MET A 66 11.02 -13.07 7.29
C MET A 66 10.31 -13.41 8.59
N MET A 67 10.78 -12.84 9.70
CA MET A 67 10.05 -12.89 10.96
C MET A 67 8.74 -12.12 10.84
N MET A 68 7.70 -12.57 11.57
CA MET A 68 6.36 -11.93 11.54
C MET A 68 6.41 -10.40 11.75
N GLY A 69 7.27 -9.92 12.67
CA GLY A 69 7.44 -8.49 12.93
C GLY A 69 8.01 -7.74 11.73
N GLN A 70 9.05 -8.28 11.10
CA GLN A 70 9.67 -7.71 9.90
C GLN A 70 8.70 -7.71 8.72
N LEU A 71 7.94 -8.78 8.56
CA LEU A 71 6.94 -8.88 7.50
C LEU A 71 5.83 -7.83 7.67
N ALA A 72 5.37 -7.62 8.91
CA ALA A 72 4.39 -6.59 9.23
C ALA A 72 4.89 -5.14 8.98
N GLU A 73 6.19 -4.90 9.10
CA GLU A 73 6.79 -3.60 8.82
C GLU A 73 6.99 -3.34 7.33
N LYS A 74 7.21 -4.41 6.55
CA LYS A 74 7.48 -4.31 5.11
C LYS A 74 6.24 -4.39 4.24
N THR A 75 5.19 -5.04 4.72
CA THR A 75 3.89 -5.10 4.03
C THR A 75 3.04 -3.87 4.39
N LEU A 76 2.07 -3.56 3.54
CA LEU A 76 1.05 -2.53 3.83
C LEU A 76 -0.05 -3.06 4.77
N VAL A 77 0.11 -4.28 5.28
CA VAL A 77 -0.86 -4.97 6.12
C VAL A 77 -0.63 -4.64 7.59
N THR A 78 -1.69 -4.34 8.32
CA THR A 78 -1.57 -4.12 9.78
C THR A 78 -1.20 -5.41 10.51
N LYS A 79 -0.46 -5.30 11.62
CA LYS A 79 -0.04 -6.46 12.46
C LYS A 79 -1.21 -7.35 12.87
N GLY A 80 -2.36 -6.76 13.21
CA GLY A 80 -3.55 -7.51 13.61
C GLY A 80 -4.17 -8.33 12.46
N THR A 81 -4.05 -7.87 11.23
CA THR A 81 -4.59 -8.53 10.05
C THR A 81 -3.63 -9.57 9.48
N LEU A 82 -2.32 -9.38 9.65
CA LEU A 82 -1.28 -10.23 9.05
C LEU A 82 -1.42 -11.70 9.45
N THR A 83 -1.70 -12.00 10.72
CA THR A 83 -1.84 -13.39 11.20
C THR A 83 -2.92 -14.14 10.41
N GLY A 84 -4.09 -13.54 10.23
CA GLY A 84 -5.18 -14.16 9.47
C GLY A 84 -4.88 -14.31 7.97
N ILE A 85 -4.04 -13.44 7.40
CA ILE A 85 -3.58 -13.56 6.01
C ILE A 85 -2.63 -14.74 5.89
N ILE A 86 -1.65 -14.85 6.81
CA ILE A 86 -0.70 -15.95 6.86
C ILE A 86 -1.44 -17.29 7.03
N ASP A 87 -2.43 -17.37 7.93
CA ASP A 87 -3.24 -18.59 8.11
C ASP A 87 -3.91 -19.04 6.80
N ARG A 88 -4.48 -18.11 6.04
CA ARG A 88 -5.11 -18.41 4.75
C ARG A 88 -4.10 -18.80 3.68
N LEU A 89 -2.93 -18.17 3.64
CA LEU A 89 -1.85 -18.54 2.71
C LEU A 89 -1.25 -19.90 3.05
N GLU A 90 -1.15 -20.23 4.33
CA GLU A 90 -0.71 -21.54 4.79
C GLU A 90 -1.73 -22.64 4.43
N GLN A 91 -3.05 -22.37 4.60
CA GLN A 91 -4.12 -23.24 4.13
C GLN A 91 -4.09 -23.46 2.61
N LYS A 92 -3.68 -22.46 1.84
CA LYS A 92 -3.46 -22.57 0.39
C LYS A 92 -2.15 -23.30 0.04
N GLY A 93 -1.31 -23.62 1.02
CA GLY A 93 0.00 -24.24 0.81
C GLY A 93 1.07 -23.32 0.21
N LEU A 94 0.87 -21.99 0.24
CA LEU A 94 1.77 -21.03 -0.39
C LEU A 94 2.86 -20.51 0.55
N VAL A 95 2.61 -20.52 1.86
CA VAL A 95 3.60 -20.19 2.87
C VAL A 95 3.62 -21.27 3.96
N ARG A 96 4.68 -21.28 4.75
CA ARG A 96 4.77 -22.09 5.97
C ARG A 96 5.44 -21.29 7.08
N ARG A 97 5.13 -21.65 8.32
CA ARG A 97 5.80 -21.15 9.51
C ARG A 97 6.97 -22.05 9.86
N GLU A 98 8.13 -21.47 10.04
CA GLU A 98 9.32 -22.12 10.57
C GLU A 98 9.64 -21.57 11.95
N VAL A 99 10.06 -22.43 12.88
CA VAL A 99 10.54 -22.02 14.19
C VAL A 99 12.07 -21.90 14.12
N PRO A 100 12.64 -20.69 14.20
CA PRO A 100 14.09 -20.52 14.18
C PRO A 100 14.73 -21.24 15.36
N PRO A 101 15.91 -21.86 15.17
CA PRO A 101 16.61 -22.57 16.24
C PRO A 101 16.91 -21.68 17.46
N ASP A 102 17.22 -20.40 17.19
CA ASP A 102 17.66 -19.42 18.18
C ASP A 102 16.52 -18.70 18.89
N ASN A 103 15.27 -18.79 18.38
CA ASN A 103 14.12 -18.09 18.95
C ASN A 103 12.81 -18.85 18.76
N ARG A 104 12.51 -19.74 19.71
CA ARG A 104 11.30 -20.58 19.69
C ARG A 104 9.97 -19.81 19.93
N ARG A 105 10.05 -18.52 20.26
CA ARG A 105 8.85 -17.69 20.52
C ARG A 105 8.36 -16.93 19.30
N CYS A 106 9.14 -16.95 18.22
CA CYS A 106 8.81 -16.23 17.00
C CYS A 106 8.74 -17.19 15.82
N PHE A 107 7.85 -16.88 14.87
CA PHE A 107 7.77 -17.61 13.62
C PHE A 107 8.46 -16.82 12.51
N LYS A 108 9.24 -17.55 11.72
CA LYS A 108 9.73 -17.10 10.42
C LYS A 108 8.76 -17.59 9.36
N ILE A 109 8.28 -16.69 8.52
CA ILE A 109 7.40 -17.00 7.40
C ILE A 109 8.24 -17.16 6.15
N VAL A 110 8.07 -18.26 5.46
CA VAL A 110 8.77 -18.57 4.20
C VAL A 110 7.78 -19.01 3.14
N LEU A 111 8.09 -18.72 1.87
CA LEU A 111 7.35 -19.32 0.76
C LEU A 111 7.60 -20.83 0.73
N THR A 112 6.59 -21.60 0.37
CA THR A 112 6.77 -23.00 -0.02
C THR A 112 7.25 -23.07 -1.47
N THR A 113 7.62 -24.24 -1.96
CA THR A 113 7.92 -24.43 -3.38
C THR A 113 6.75 -23.98 -4.28
N GLU A 114 5.51 -24.23 -3.85
CA GLU A 114 4.32 -23.77 -4.57
C GLU A 114 4.14 -22.24 -4.47
N GLY A 115 4.43 -21.66 -3.29
CA GLY A 115 4.44 -20.21 -3.10
C GLY A 115 5.48 -19.51 -3.97
N GLU A 116 6.67 -20.10 -4.13
CA GLU A 116 7.70 -19.58 -5.03
C GLU A 116 7.27 -19.63 -6.50
N LYS A 117 6.63 -20.71 -6.93
CA LYS A 117 6.07 -20.80 -8.30
C LYS A 117 5.01 -19.72 -8.54
N VAL A 118 4.09 -19.53 -7.57
CA VAL A 118 3.07 -18.48 -7.66
C VAL A 118 3.73 -17.11 -7.72
N PHE A 119 4.75 -16.85 -6.90
CA PHE A 119 5.49 -15.58 -6.95
C PHE A 119 6.12 -15.34 -8.32
N GLU A 120 6.82 -16.33 -8.89
CA GLU A 120 7.47 -16.23 -10.20
C GLU A 120 6.47 -16.01 -11.35
N GLU A 121 5.24 -16.47 -11.20
CA GLU A 121 4.19 -16.27 -12.19
C GLU A 121 3.51 -14.91 -12.05
N VAL A 122 3.12 -14.54 -10.82
CA VAL A 122 2.24 -13.39 -10.60
C VAL A 122 3.00 -12.08 -10.48
N PHE A 123 4.20 -12.09 -9.88
CA PHE A 123 4.94 -10.86 -9.62
C PHE A 123 5.39 -10.15 -10.90
N PRO A 124 6.04 -10.82 -11.87
CA PRO A 124 6.42 -10.17 -13.12
C PRO A 124 5.21 -9.67 -13.92
N THR A 125 4.11 -10.43 -13.94
CA THR A 125 2.87 -10.06 -14.62
C THR A 125 2.28 -8.78 -14.01
N HIS A 126 2.23 -8.70 -12.70
CA HIS A 126 1.76 -7.53 -11.97
C HIS A 126 2.64 -6.30 -12.22
N ILE A 127 3.97 -6.45 -12.12
CA ILE A 127 4.92 -5.36 -12.36
C ILE A 127 4.84 -4.85 -13.80
N ASN A 128 4.73 -5.72 -14.79
CA ASN A 128 4.58 -5.30 -16.18
C ASN A 128 3.30 -4.49 -16.40
N ARG A 129 2.20 -4.87 -15.76
CA ARG A 129 0.94 -4.11 -15.85
C ARG A 129 1.02 -2.75 -15.17
N LEU A 130 1.72 -2.64 -14.04
CA LEU A 130 2.01 -1.35 -13.41
C LEU A 130 2.94 -0.51 -14.30
N LYS A 131 3.97 -1.13 -14.89
CA LYS A 131 4.90 -0.47 -15.78
C LYS A 131 4.19 0.24 -16.93
N GLU A 132 3.20 -0.37 -17.59
CA GLU A 132 2.40 0.25 -18.65
C GLU A 132 1.75 1.57 -18.24
N ARG A 133 1.47 1.76 -16.95
CA ARG A 133 0.91 3.00 -16.40
C ARG A 133 1.99 4.00 -16.02
N PHE A 134 3.03 3.54 -15.33
CA PHE A 134 4.08 4.40 -14.82
C PHE A 134 5.09 4.84 -15.89
N ASP A 135 5.20 4.13 -17.01
CA ASP A 135 5.99 4.56 -18.19
C ASP A 135 5.46 5.87 -18.83
N GLN A 136 4.26 6.35 -18.43
CA GLN A 136 3.75 7.66 -18.81
C GLN A 136 4.40 8.82 -18.05
N LEU A 137 5.15 8.53 -16.99
CA LEU A 137 5.91 9.48 -16.19
C LEU A 137 7.39 9.32 -16.49
N SER A 138 8.11 10.44 -16.57
CA SER A 138 9.56 10.42 -16.60
C SER A 138 10.15 9.98 -15.27
N GLU A 139 11.41 9.55 -15.26
CA GLU A 139 12.11 9.20 -14.02
C GLU A 139 12.14 10.38 -13.04
N GLU A 140 12.36 11.60 -13.54
CA GLU A 140 12.36 12.83 -12.75
C GLU A 140 10.99 13.10 -12.10
N GLU A 141 9.88 12.92 -12.84
CA GLU A 141 8.53 13.06 -12.30
C GLU A 141 8.26 12.01 -11.21
N MET A 142 8.67 10.76 -11.41
CA MET A 142 8.54 9.71 -10.40
C MET A 142 9.32 10.03 -9.13
N GLU A 143 10.54 10.55 -9.24
CA GLU A 143 11.34 10.99 -8.09
C GLU A 143 10.68 12.14 -7.33
N GLN A 144 10.18 13.17 -8.04
CA GLN A 144 9.49 14.31 -7.45
C GLN A 144 8.22 13.89 -6.70
N ILE A 145 7.40 13.03 -7.29
CA ILE A 145 6.18 12.50 -6.68
C ILE A 145 6.53 11.67 -5.44
N THR A 146 7.54 10.80 -5.54
CA THR A 146 8.01 9.98 -4.43
C THR A 146 8.47 10.85 -3.25
N ALA A 147 9.25 11.88 -3.52
CA ALA A 147 9.72 12.81 -2.49
C ALA A 147 8.55 13.58 -1.84
N ALA A 148 7.56 14.03 -2.64
CA ALA A 148 6.39 14.72 -2.14
C ALA A 148 5.53 13.82 -1.24
N LEU A 149 5.25 12.59 -1.68
CA LEU A 149 4.50 11.60 -0.88
C LEU A 149 5.21 11.24 0.42
N LYS A 150 6.55 11.09 0.39
CA LYS A 150 7.35 10.86 1.59
C LYS A 150 7.20 11.98 2.60
N ARG A 151 7.28 13.25 2.16
CA ARG A 151 7.06 14.41 3.04
C ARG A 151 5.66 14.43 3.64
N VAL A 152 4.64 14.11 2.87
CA VAL A 152 3.26 14.01 3.39
C VAL A 152 3.15 12.93 4.45
N ARG A 153 3.71 11.74 4.22
CA ARG A 153 3.71 10.63 5.20
C ARG A 153 4.39 11.00 6.51
N GLU A 154 5.45 11.81 6.46
CA GLU A 154 6.21 12.25 7.65
C GLU A 154 5.47 13.28 8.52
N LEU A 155 4.29 13.76 8.09
CA LEU A 155 3.44 14.66 8.91
C LEU A 155 2.57 13.89 9.93
N PHE A 156 2.46 12.56 9.78
CA PHE A 156 1.63 11.68 10.60
C PHE A 156 2.45 10.60 11.31
#